data_65d863bf93d8771aba5cb3b69926b6ee
#
_entry.id   65d863bf93d8771aba5cb3b69926b6ee
#
_cell.length_a   1.000
_cell.length_b   1.000
_cell.length_c   1.000
_cell.angle_alpha   90.00
_cell.angle_beta   90.00
_cell.angle_gamma   90.00
#
_symmetry.space_group_name_H-M   'P 1'
#
loop_
_entity.id
_entity.type
_entity.pdbx_description
1 polymer ?
#
loop_
_entity_poly.entity_id
_entity_poly.type
_entity_poly.pdbx_seq_one_letter_code
_entity_poly.pdbx_strand_id
1 'polypeptide(L)'
;MTAITLTGASSEQPNDIWPSLNWPKLKKQVLRLQIRIAKAEREGKRGKVRSLQRLLTCSFAAKCLAVKRVTSNSGSKTPGVDGDVWRTNHQKTQGVFGLKRHGYKPQALRRIYIPKKSGTQNFRPLSIPVMKDRAQQALYLLSLEPIVEEWADPNAYGFRLKRSAHDAREQCFSVLGKLNSASWVLEGDIKDCFCRIDHEYLLRTIPMDKTILGKFLKCGFMEKNQLHPTTAGTPQGGIISPALAIMALSGLEKQLRNSTQYRQSKEKINMVSYADDFIVTAASRELLENKVIPILKASLARVGLELSATKTKITHIAEGFDFLGFNVRKYKNGKLLIKPSKDSIKSILKNIKETIKKCVALPTEQLIYTLNNRLTGWTNYYRSSVSSKVFSMIDHKIFLALMRSMCKRHARKGKRWIVKKYFSAVKGNRWRFHCMTKDKDGNQKPLYLKNASDTKIRRHVKIRNAATAFDPLYKEYFEQREQGRIQRNTISNFTDSAGLRIIQPY
;
A
#
# COMPACT_ATOMS: atom_id res chain seq x y z
N MET A 1 -34.29 23.55 -2.80
CA MET A 1 -33.22 24.51 -3.13
C MET A 1 -33.26 25.63 -2.11
N THR A 2 -32.40 25.62 -1.14
CA THR A 2 -32.29 26.75 -0.19
C THR A 2 -30.91 27.34 -0.37
N ALA A 3 -30.86 28.43 -1.12
CA ALA A 3 -29.68 29.25 -1.29
C ALA A 3 -29.48 30.02 0.02
N ILE A 4 -28.36 29.83 0.70
CA ILE A 4 -27.91 30.69 1.76
C ILE A 4 -27.23 31.87 1.08
N THR A 5 -27.92 32.99 1.02
CA THR A 5 -27.42 34.30 0.58
C THR A 5 -26.47 34.81 1.67
N LEU A 6 -25.20 34.92 1.39
CA LEU A 6 -24.23 35.59 2.22
C LEU A 6 -24.18 37.06 1.83
N THR A 7 -24.94 37.89 2.51
CA THR A 7 -24.76 39.35 2.52
C THR A 7 -23.95 39.74 3.76
N GLY A 8 -22.98 40.62 3.57
CA GLY A 8 -22.26 41.27 4.66
C GLY A 8 -20.75 41.01 4.69
N ALA A 9 -19.97 41.95 4.18
CA ALA A 9 -18.54 42.03 4.41
C ALA A 9 -18.27 42.42 5.86
N SER A 10 -18.02 41.48 6.74
CA SER A 10 -17.32 41.68 7.99
C SER A 10 -16.12 40.75 8.02
N SER A 11 -14.97 41.25 8.44
CA SER A 11 -13.69 40.57 8.62
C SER A 11 -13.73 39.57 9.80
N GLU A 12 -14.83 38.81 9.92
CA GLU A 12 -14.93 37.73 10.89
C GLU A 12 -14.08 36.55 10.43
N GLN A 13 -13.14 36.15 11.27
CA GLN A 13 -12.38 34.92 11.10
C GLN A 13 -13.36 33.77 10.87
N PRO A 14 -13.15 32.90 9.86
CA PRO A 14 -14.10 31.84 9.59
C PRO A 14 -14.27 30.98 10.85
N ASN A 15 -15.49 30.96 11.39
CA ASN A 15 -15.84 30.12 12.51
C ASN A 15 -15.35 28.70 12.27
N ASP A 16 -14.77 28.05 13.29
CA ASP A 16 -14.18 26.73 13.17
C ASP A 16 -15.25 25.69 12.81
N ILE A 17 -15.42 25.45 11.51
CA ILE A 17 -16.45 24.54 10.98
C ILE A 17 -16.06 23.07 11.11
N TRP A 18 -14.77 22.76 11.38
CA TRP A 18 -14.24 21.40 11.31
C TRP A 18 -14.94 20.38 12.24
N PRO A 19 -15.25 20.73 13.51
CA PRO A 19 -15.94 19.82 14.45
C PRO A 19 -17.39 19.52 14.03
N SER A 20 -18.09 20.47 13.39
CA SER A 20 -19.51 20.35 13.02
C SER A 20 -19.76 19.61 11.69
N LEU A 21 -18.69 19.17 10.99
CA LEU A 21 -18.81 18.55 9.67
C LEU A 21 -19.44 17.15 9.74
N ASN A 22 -20.55 16.95 9.03
CA ASN A 22 -21.16 15.64 8.86
C ASN A 22 -20.40 14.81 7.79
N TRP A 23 -19.38 14.09 8.23
CA TRP A 23 -18.50 13.30 7.36
C TRP A 23 -19.22 12.24 6.52
N PRO A 24 -20.21 11.47 7.01
CA PRO A 24 -20.99 10.55 6.21
C PRO A 24 -21.71 11.25 5.06
N LYS A 25 -22.33 12.41 5.30
CA LYS A 25 -23.04 13.21 4.29
C LYS A 25 -22.07 13.70 3.19
N LEU A 26 -20.92 14.26 3.59
CA LEU A 26 -19.87 14.73 2.68
C LEU A 26 -19.33 13.59 1.80
N LYS A 27 -19.02 12.43 2.39
CA LYS A 27 -18.59 11.26 1.64
C LYS A 27 -19.62 10.80 0.62
N LYS A 28 -20.91 10.77 0.99
CA LYS A 28 -22.00 10.37 0.09
C LYS A 28 -22.14 11.34 -1.09
N GLN A 29 -21.98 12.65 -0.86
CA GLN A 29 -22.02 13.66 -1.94
C GLN A 29 -20.88 13.45 -2.94
N VAL A 30 -19.65 13.28 -2.47
CA VAL A 30 -18.48 13.06 -3.33
C VAL A 30 -18.62 11.74 -4.09
N LEU A 31 -19.01 10.65 -3.43
CA LEU A 31 -19.19 9.35 -4.07
C LEU A 31 -20.25 9.40 -5.20
N ARG A 32 -21.35 10.15 -5.05
CA ARG A 32 -22.32 10.33 -6.12
C ARG A 32 -21.73 10.96 -7.39
N LEU A 33 -20.84 11.95 -7.21
CA LEU A 33 -20.14 12.56 -8.36
C LEU A 33 -19.11 11.59 -8.96
N GLN A 34 -18.39 10.86 -8.14
CA GLN A 34 -17.43 9.85 -8.58
C GLN A 34 -18.07 8.73 -9.40
N ILE A 35 -19.24 8.22 -8.98
CA ILE A 35 -20.03 7.24 -9.74
C ILE A 35 -20.45 7.81 -11.11
N ARG A 36 -20.88 9.07 -11.15
CA ARG A 36 -21.25 9.74 -12.41
C ARG A 36 -20.06 9.95 -13.33
N ILE A 37 -18.87 10.23 -12.79
CA ILE A 37 -17.60 10.34 -13.55
C ILE A 37 -17.26 8.97 -14.16
N ALA A 38 -17.25 7.89 -13.36
CA ALA A 38 -16.96 6.54 -13.84
C ALA A 38 -17.94 6.12 -14.96
N LYS A 39 -19.25 6.36 -14.78
CA LYS A 39 -20.24 6.08 -15.81
C LYS A 39 -19.99 6.88 -17.10
N ALA A 40 -19.73 8.18 -17.00
CA ALA A 40 -19.48 9.03 -18.15
C ALA A 40 -18.18 8.65 -18.90
N GLU A 41 -17.15 8.20 -18.17
CA GLU A 41 -15.90 7.70 -18.75
C GLU A 41 -16.14 6.39 -19.52
N ARG A 42 -16.85 5.43 -18.93
CA ARG A 42 -17.23 4.16 -19.56
C ARG A 42 -18.06 4.36 -20.84
N GLU A 43 -18.91 5.40 -20.86
CA GLU A 43 -19.70 5.80 -22.03
C GLU A 43 -18.91 6.65 -23.06
N GLY A 44 -17.62 6.95 -22.83
CA GLY A 44 -16.79 7.77 -23.70
C GLY A 44 -17.16 9.27 -23.74
N LYS A 45 -18.02 9.74 -22.82
CA LYS A 45 -18.55 11.11 -22.79
C LYS A 45 -17.56 12.10 -22.16
N ARG A 46 -16.43 12.37 -22.83
CA ARG A 46 -15.31 13.18 -22.32
C ARG A 46 -15.71 14.59 -21.85
N GLY A 47 -16.63 15.27 -22.53
CA GLY A 47 -17.14 16.58 -22.12
C GLY A 47 -17.84 16.52 -20.77
N LYS A 48 -18.69 15.51 -20.55
CA LYS A 48 -19.40 15.27 -19.29
C LYS A 48 -18.42 14.90 -18.16
N VAL A 49 -17.38 14.12 -18.45
CA VAL A 49 -16.31 13.82 -17.48
C VAL A 49 -15.66 15.10 -16.97
N ARG A 50 -15.23 16.01 -17.89
CA ARG A 50 -14.59 17.29 -17.52
C ARG A 50 -15.52 18.17 -16.66
N SER A 51 -16.80 18.27 -17.03
CA SER A 51 -17.78 19.06 -16.27
C SER A 51 -18.01 18.50 -14.87
N LEU A 52 -18.10 17.19 -14.73
CA LEU A 52 -18.25 16.50 -13.43
C LEU A 52 -17.00 16.62 -12.57
N GLN A 53 -15.81 16.51 -13.16
CA GLN A 53 -14.53 16.74 -12.45
C GLN A 53 -14.45 18.16 -11.91
N ARG A 54 -14.84 19.17 -12.74
CA ARG A 54 -14.88 20.56 -12.29
C ARG A 54 -15.88 20.74 -11.16
N LEU A 55 -17.09 20.20 -11.27
CA LEU A 55 -18.10 20.25 -10.22
C LEU A 55 -17.58 19.63 -8.90
N LEU A 56 -16.91 18.48 -8.99
CA LEU A 56 -16.34 17.80 -7.82
C LEU A 56 -15.25 18.64 -7.18
N THR A 57 -14.27 19.12 -7.95
CA THR A 57 -13.13 19.89 -7.43
C THR A 57 -13.52 21.26 -6.88
N CYS A 58 -14.65 21.83 -7.32
CA CYS A 58 -15.21 23.05 -6.74
C CYS A 58 -16.06 22.78 -5.48
N SER A 59 -16.53 21.54 -5.27
CA SER A 59 -17.46 21.24 -4.18
C SER A 59 -16.82 21.35 -2.81
N PHE A 60 -17.53 21.96 -1.88
CA PHE A 60 -17.12 22.06 -0.47
C PHE A 60 -16.83 20.67 0.15
N ALA A 61 -17.70 19.70 -0.14
CA ALA A 61 -17.56 18.34 0.35
C ALA A 61 -16.22 17.68 -0.05
N ALA A 62 -15.80 17.86 -1.32
CA ALA A 62 -14.54 17.29 -1.80
C ALA A 62 -13.33 18.01 -1.18
N LYS A 63 -13.38 19.33 -1.00
CA LYS A 63 -12.33 20.09 -0.30
C LYS A 63 -12.16 19.63 1.14
N CYS A 64 -13.26 19.44 1.88
CA CYS A 64 -13.22 18.89 3.24
C CYS A 64 -12.60 17.49 3.28
N LEU A 65 -12.98 16.59 2.37
CA LEU A 65 -12.39 15.24 2.30
C LEU A 65 -10.92 15.25 1.91
N ALA A 66 -10.50 16.16 1.03
CA ALA A 66 -9.10 16.33 0.66
C ALA A 66 -8.25 16.76 1.86
N VAL A 67 -8.70 17.78 2.61
CA VAL A 67 -8.02 18.22 3.84
C VAL A 67 -8.01 17.10 4.89
N LYS A 68 -9.14 16.40 5.09
CA LYS A 68 -9.19 15.26 6.01
C LYS A 68 -8.17 14.19 5.64
N ARG A 69 -8.05 13.83 4.36
CA ARG A 69 -7.12 12.81 3.88
C ARG A 69 -5.67 13.14 4.26
N VAL A 70 -5.26 14.39 4.13
CA VAL A 70 -3.87 14.79 4.39
C VAL A 70 -3.56 15.02 5.87
N THR A 71 -4.57 15.30 6.69
CA THR A 71 -4.41 15.55 8.12
C THR A 71 -4.62 14.32 9.00
N SER A 72 -5.15 13.21 8.45
CA SER A 72 -5.45 11.97 9.20
C SER A 72 -4.52 10.80 8.87
N ASN A 73 -3.50 10.98 8.06
CA ASN A 73 -2.53 9.93 7.72
C ASN A 73 -1.22 10.08 8.52
N SER A 74 -0.36 9.06 8.48
CA SER A 74 0.95 9.06 9.17
C SER A 74 1.88 10.19 8.71
N GLY A 75 1.75 10.65 7.46
CA GLY A 75 2.51 11.76 6.89
C GLY A 75 2.05 13.15 7.33
N SER A 76 0.92 13.25 8.05
CA SER A 76 0.34 14.53 8.52
C SER A 76 1.26 15.33 9.43
N LYS A 77 2.19 14.66 10.11
CA LYS A 77 3.18 15.27 11.03
C LYS A 77 4.47 15.70 10.34
N THR A 78 4.63 15.43 9.04
CA THR A 78 5.85 15.72 8.29
C THR A 78 5.66 16.99 7.47
N PRO A 79 6.38 18.08 7.76
CA PRO A 79 6.24 19.35 7.04
C PRO A 79 6.87 19.30 5.64
N GLY A 80 6.43 20.20 4.74
CA GLY A 80 7.09 20.51 3.48
C GLY A 80 8.31 21.41 3.63
N VAL A 81 8.59 22.24 2.63
CA VAL A 81 9.65 23.28 2.66
C VAL A 81 9.28 24.45 3.57
N ASP A 82 7.99 24.67 3.79
CA ASP A 82 7.43 25.74 4.63
C ASP A 82 7.52 25.46 6.13
N GLY A 83 7.84 24.24 6.52
CA GLY A 83 7.85 23.83 7.93
C GLY A 83 6.46 23.61 8.54
N ASP A 84 5.37 23.87 7.80
CA ASP A 84 4.00 23.90 8.32
C ASP A 84 3.33 22.50 8.32
N VAL A 85 2.49 22.29 9.35
CA VAL A 85 1.57 21.15 9.44
C VAL A 85 0.23 21.62 10.02
N TRP A 86 -0.88 21.07 9.52
CA TRP A 86 -2.23 21.45 9.96
C TRP A 86 -2.68 20.60 11.14
N ARG A 87 -2.44 21.08 12.36
CA ARG A 87 -2.79 20.37 13.60
C ARG A 87 -4.14 20.79 14.16
N THR A 88 -4.40 22.11 14.20
CA THR A 88 -5.62 22.68 14.78
C THR A 88 -6.80 22.60 13.80
N ASN A 89 -8.03 22.63 14.35
CA ASN A 89 -9.24 22.66 13.54
C ASN A 89 -9.33 23.93 12.69
N HIS A 90 -8.88 25.06 13.23
CA HIS A 90 -8.79 26.33 12.52
C HIS A 90 -7.91 26.23 11.27
N GLN A 91 -6.68 25.69 11.39
CA GLN A 91 -5.79 25.46 10.24
C GLN A 91 -6.43 24.57 9.18
N LYS A 92 -7.15 23.51 9.59
CA LYS A 92 -7.87 22.63 8.67
C LYS A 92 -9.01 23.37 7.95
N THR A 93 -9.75 24.19 8.69
CA THR A 93 -10.82 25.05 8.13
C THR A 93 -10.26 26.03 7.11
N GLN A 94 -9.20 26.75 7.44
CA GLN A 94 -8.49 27.62 6.50
C GLN A 94 -7.97 26.85 5.28
N GLY A 95 -7.43 25.63 5.50
CA GLY A 95 -7.02 24.72 4.43
C GLY A 95 -8.13 24.42 3.44
N VAL A 96 -9.38 24.17 3.91
CA VAL A 96 -10.54 23.92 3.03
C VAL A 96 -10.84 25.14 2.13
N PHE A 97 -10.90 26.34 2.70
CA PHE A 97 -11.18 27.56 1.95
C PHE A 97 -10.01 28.00 1.05
N GLY A 98 -8.78 27.64 1.43
CA GLY A 98 -7.56 27.89 0.66
C GLY A 98 -7.40 27.03 -0.60
N LEU A 99 -8.21 25.96 -0.79
CA LEU A 99 -8.16 25.14 -1.99
C LEU A 99 -8.91 25.80 -3.14
N LYS A 100 -8.16 26.46 -4.03
CA LYS A 100 -8.67 27.19 -5.20
C LYS A 100 -7.92 26.75 -6.46
N ARG A 101 -8.59 26.78 -7.62
CA ARG A 101 -7.98 26.56 -8.93
C ARG A 101 -7.24 27.80 -9.43
N HIS A 102 -7.94 28.95 -9.38
CA HIS A 102 -7.37 30.23 -9.81
C HIS A 102 -6.37 30.72 -8.77
N GLY A 103 -5.26 31.28 -9.24
CA GLY A 103 -4.19 31.75 -8.36
C GLY A 103 -3.39 30.65 -7.65
N TYR A 104 -3.67 29.37 -7.89
CA TYR A 104 -2.88 28.29 -7.31
C TYR A 104 -1.46 28.29 -7.88
N LYS A 105 -0.48 28.37 -6.99
CA LYS A 105 0.96 28.24 -7.26
C LYS A 105 1.51 27.21 -6.28
N PRO A 106 2.02 26.05 -6.74
CA PRO A 106 2.65 25.06 -5.86
C PRO A 106 4.00 25.59 -5.35
N GLN A 107 4.38 25.14 -4.18
CA GLN A 107 5.74 25.34 -3.68
C GLN A 107 6.66 24.18 -4.13
N ALA A 108 7.97 24.41 -4.06
CA ALA A 108 8.95 23.38 -4.34
C ALA A 108 8.81 22.22 -3.32
N LEU A 109 9.14 21.01 -3.75
CA LEU A 109 9.08 19.82 -2.91
C LEU A 109 10.31 19.76 -1.99
N ARG A 110 10.16 19.38 -0.73
CA ARG A 110 11.29 19.07 0.15
C ARG A 110 11.86 17.70 -0.19
N ARG A 111 13.12 17.66 -0.67
CA ARG A 111 13.82 16.40 -1.00
C ARG A 111 14.47 15.83 0.24
N ILE A 112 14.21 14.53 0.50
CA ILE A 112 14.91 13.72 1.49
C ILE A 112 15.27 12.36 0.88
N TYR A 113 16.28 11.70 1.43
CA TYR A 113 16.75 10.40 0.95
C TYR A 113 16.51 9.33 2.00
N ILE A 114 15.83 8.26 1.60
CA ILE A 114 15.53 7.11 2.45
C ILE A 114 16.31 5.89 1.93
N PRO A 115 17.05 5.15 2.79
CA PRO A 115 17.75 3.93 2.37
C PRO A 115 16.78 2.91 1.76
N LYS A 116 17.09 2.35 0.60
CA LYS A 116 16.25 1.31 -0.06
C LYS A 116 16.17 0.03 0.77
N LYS A 117 17.29 -0.39 1.38
CA LYS A 117 17.37 -1.49 2.38
C LYS A 117 18.40 -1.11 3.42
N SER A 118 18.24 -1.57 4.68
CA SER A 118 19.24 -1.35 5.70
C SER A 118 20.60 -1.96 5.30
N GLY A 119 21.64 -1.15 5.26
CA GLY A 119 23.01 -1.58 4.92
C GLY A 119 23.39 -1.42 3.44
N THR A 120 22.55 -0.79 2.60
CA THR A 120 22.94 -0.44 1.22
C THR A 120 23.19 1.07 1.10
N GLN A 121 24.19 1.45 0.28
CA GLN A 121 24.43 2.86 -0.08
C GLN A 121 23.38 3.41 -1.08
N ASN A 122 22.37 2.60 -1.46
CA ASN A 122 21.34 2.99 -2.39
C ASN A 122 20.18 3.68 -1.67
N PHE A 123 19.94 4.93 -2.01
CA PHE A 123 18.87 5.75 -1.46
C PHE A 123 17.71 5.90 -2.44
N ARG A 124 16.51 6.10 -1.88
CA ARG A 124 15.30 6.49 -2.61
C ARG A 124 15.03 7.96 -2.35
N PRO A 125 14.99 8.81 -3.36
CA PRO A 125 14.59 10.21 -3.18
C PRO A 125 13.08 10.27 -2.86
N LEU A 126 12.73 10.91 -1.76
CA LEU A 126 11.35 11.21 -1.39
C LEU A 126 11.15 12.71 -1.48
N SER A 127 10.13 13.15 -2.19
CA SER A 127 9.81 14.54 -2.43
C SER A 127 8.51 14.89 -1.70
N ILE A 128 8.60 15.72 -0.67
CA ILE A 128 7.51 16.00 0.25
C ILE A 128 6.89 17.36 -0.09
N PRO A 129 5.63 17.41 -0.59
CA PRO A 129 4.94 18.66 -0.85
C PRO A 129 4.52 19.34 0.47
N VAL A 130 4.27 20.63 0.46
CA VAL A 130 3.63 21.37 1.56
C VAL A 130 2.19 20.92 1.77
N MET A 131 1.61 21.16 2.95
CA MET A 131 0.27 20.65 3.29
C MET A 131 -0.82 21.14 2.31
N LYS A 132 -0.75 22.39 1.87
CA LYS A 132 -1.66 22.97 0.87
C LYS A 132 -1.61 22.18 -0.46
N ASP A 133 -0.41 21.86 -0.94
CA ASP A 133 -0.22 21.15 -2.21
C ASP A 133 -0.65 19.70 -2.11
N ARG A 134 -0.40 19.04 -0.95
CA ARG A 134 -0.96 17.70 -0.68
C ARG A 134 -2.48 17.71 -0.73
N ALA A 135 -3.13 18.69 -0.11
CA ALA A 135 -4.58 18.81 -0.11
C ALA A 135 -5.12 19.11 -1.52
N GLN A 136 -4.43 19.96 -2.29
CA GLN A 136 -4.77 20.22 -3.68
C GLN A 136 -4.65 18.96 -4.55
N GLN A 137 -3.55 18.19 -4.41
CA GLN A 137 -3.39 16.90 -5.09
C GLN A 137 -4.47 15.91 -4.66
N ALA A 138 -4.81 15.84 -3.36
CA ALA A 138 -5.88 14.97 -2.87
C ALA A 138 -7.25 15.34 -3.44
N LEU A 139 -7.53 16.64 -3.61
CA LEU A 139 -8.77 17.12 -4.21
C LEU A 139 -8.91 16.67 -5.67
N TYR A 140 -7.85 16.86 -6.47
CA TYR A 140 -7.86 16.44 -7.87
C TYR A 140 -7.85 14.91 -8.01
N LEU A 141 -7.19 14.20 -7.09
CA LEU A 141 -7.21 12.74 -7.05
C LEU A 141 -8.63 12.19 -6.84
N LEU A 142 -9.47 12.82 -5.99
CA LEU A 142 -10.87 12.42 -5.84
C LEU A 142 -11.65 12.42 -7.17
N SER A 143 -11.34 13.35 -8.07
CA SER A 143 -11.96 13.42 -9.40
C SER A 143 -11.33 12.49 -10.43
N LEU A 144 -10.11 12.04 -10.20
CA LEU A 144 -9.35 11.17 -11.11
C LEU A 144 -9.51 9.67 -10.75
N GLU A 145 -9.65 9.32 -9.48
CA GLU A 145 -9.78 7.93 -9.00
C GLU A 145 -10.84 7.10 -9.77
N PRO A 146 -12.05 7.62 -10.10
CA PRO A 146 -13.00 6.86 -10.90
C PRO A 146 -12.48 6.47 -12.28
N ILE A 147 -11.71 7.35 -12.91
CA ILE A 147 -11.15 7.12 -14.25
C ILE A 147 -9.97 6.14 -14.17
N VAL A 148 -9.15 6.24 -13.12
CA VAL A 148 -8.07 5.29 -12.84
C VAL A 148 -8.62 3.85 -12.77
N GLU A 149 -9.76 3.66 -12.08
CA GLU A 149 -10.38 2.34 -11.96
C GLU A 149 -10.95 1.81 -13.29
N GLU A 150 -11.43 2.68 -14.18
CA GLU A 150 -11.92 2.28 -15.51
C GLU A 150 -10.76 1.96 -16.48
N TRP A 151 -9.62 2.65 -16.36
CA TRP A 151 -8.46 2.46 -17.25
C TRP A 151 -7.55 1.33 -16.83
N ALA A 152 -7.44 1.09 -15.52
CA ALA A 152 -6.48 0.13 -14.98
C ALA A 152 -6.73 -1.29 -15.47
N ASP A 153 -5.67 -1.98 -15.87
CA ASP A 153 -5.73 -3.37 -16.29
C ASP A 153 -6.38 -4.26 -15.20
N PRO A 154 -7.16 -5.27 -15.58
CA PRO A 154 -7.92 -6.11 -14.64
C PRO A 154 -7.06 -6.77 -13.57
N ASN A 155 -5.82 -7.16 -13.90
CA ASN A 155 -4.87 -7.82 -13.01
C ASN A 155 -3.78 -6.88 -12.49
N ALA A 156 -4.01 -5.55 -12.51
CA ALA A 156 -3.23 -4.55 -11.80
C ALA A 156 -3.83 -4.29 -10.42
N TYR A 157 -3.04 -4.44 -9.35
CA TYR A 157 -3.52 -4.40 -7.97
C TYR A 157 -2.91 -3.28 -7.12
N GLY A 158 -1.72 -2.79 -7.45
CA GLY A 158 -1.03 -1.75 -6.70
C GLY A 158 -1.74 -0.39 -6.76
N PHE A 159 -1.76 0.32 -5.63
CA PHE A 159 -2.33 1.68 -5.49
C PHE A 159 -3.81 1.85 -5.87
N ARG A 160 -4.53 0.79 -6.15
CA ARG A 160 -5.95 0.80 -6.50
C ARG A 160 -6.85 0.61 -5.28
N LEU A 161 -8.04 1.22 -5.32
CA LEU A 161 -9.02 1.14 -4.25
C LEU A 161 -9.50 -0.29 -4.01
N LYS A 162 -9.62 -0.68 -2.74
CA LYS A 162 -10.11 -2.01 -2.32
C LYS A 162 -9.29 -3.21 -2.82
N ARG A 163 -8.12 -2.99 -3.44
CA ARG A 163 -7.19 -4.02 -3.89
C ARG A 163 -5.97 -4.09 -2.98
N SER A 164 -5.31 -5.25 -2.96
CA SER A 164 -4.19 -5.52 -2.05
C SER A 164 -3.15 -6.45 -2.68
N ALA A 165 -1.96 -6.53 -2.08
CA ALA A 165 -0.93 -7.49 -2.45
C ALA A 165 -1.41 -8.95 -2.35
N HIS A 166 -2.37 -9.23 -1.45
CA HIS A 166 -2.96 -10.56 -1.33
C HIS A 166 -3.83 -10.91 -2.54
N ASP A 167 -4.51 -9.93 -3.17
CA ASP A 167 -5.26 -10.16 -4.40
C ASP A 167 -4.32 -10.48 -5.58
N ALA A 168 -3.18 -9.75 -5.69
CA ALA A 168 -2.15 -10.05 -6.68
C ALA A 168 -1.55 -11.45 -6.49
N ARG A 169 -1.21 -11.82 -5.25
CA ARG A 169 -0.72 -13.16 -4.90
C ARG A 169 -1.74 -14.25 -5.26
N GLU A 170 -3.04 -14.02 -4.99
CA GLU A 170 -4.09 -15.00 -5.32
C GLU A 170 -4.31 -15.09 -6.83
N GLN A 171 -4.08 -14.01 -7.57
CA GLN A 171 -4.06 -14.06 -9.02
C GLN A 171 -2.88 -14.90 -9.55
N CYS A 172 -1.70 -14.80 -8.94
CA CYS A 172 -0.57 -15.70 -9.27
C CYS A 172 -0.97 -17.17 -9.05
N PHE A 173 -1.66 -17.49 -7.95
CA PHE A 173 -2.18 -18.82 -7.72
C PHE A 173 -3.19 -19.25 -8.79
N SER A 174 -4.09 -18.36 -9.19
CA SER A 174 -5.13 -18.64 -10.19
C SER A 174 -4.52 -18.97 -11.56
N VAL A 175 -3.46 -18.26 -11.98
CA VAL A 175 -2.83 -18.45 -13.29
C VAL A 175 -1.80 -19.57 -13.34
N LEU A 176 -1.18 -19.94 -12.20
CA LEU A 176 -0.08 -20.90 -12.14
C LEU A 176 -0.44 -22.22 -11.41
N GLY A 177 -1.58 -22.28 -10.71
CA GLY A 177 -1.94 -23.40 -9.84
C GLY A 177 -2.37 -24.67 -10.57
N LYS A 178 -2.88 -24.59 -11.79
CA LYS A 178 -3.34 -25.75 -12.59
C LYS A 178 -2.13 -26.56 -13.10
N LEU A 179 -2.31 -27.88 -13.28
CA LEU A 179 -1.28 -28.77 -13.84
C LEU A 179 -0.75 -28.23 -15.18
N ASN A 180 -1.67 -27.90 -16.08
CA ASN A 180 -1.37 -27.40 -17.42
C ASN A 180 -1.15 -25.87 -17.47
N SER A 181 -0.76 -25.21 -16.36
CA SER A 181 -0.43 -23.79 -16.35
C SER A 181 0.91 -23.51 -17.04
N ALA A 182 1.24 -22.23 -17.20
CA ALA A 182 2.52 -21.78 -17.72
C ALA A 182 3.69 -22.33 -16.89
N SER A 183 4.80 -22.62 -17.56
CA SER A 183 6.03 -23.12 -16.93
C SER A 183 7.09 -22.03 -16.74
N TRP A 184 7.00 -20.94 -17.47
CA TRP A 184 7.98 -19.86 -17.44
C TRP A 184 7.37 -18.56 -16.97
N VAL A 185 8.13 -17.79 -16.21
CA VAL A 185 7.72 -16.52 -15.60
C VAL A 185 8.80 -15.47 -15.83
N LEU A 186 8.40 -14.32 -16.38
CA LEU A 186 9.18 -13.10 -16.41
C LEU A 186 8.89 -12.31 -15.14
N GLU A 187 9.87 -12.10 -14.30
CA GLU A 187 9.86 -11.13 -13.20
C GLU A 187 10.32 -9.79 -13.79
N GLY A 188 9.44 -8.80 -13.88
CA GLY A 188 9.74 -7.51 -14.48
C GLY A 188 9.79 -6.39 -13.45
N ASP A 189 10.82 -5.55 -13.55
CA ASP A 189 10.96 -4.31 -12.76
C ASP A 189 11.16 -3.14 -13.74
N ILE A 190 10.51 -2.01 -13.46
CA ILE A 190 10.63 -0.80 -14.27
C ILE A 190 11.69 0.11 -13.65
N LYS A 191 12.68 0.50 -14.44
CA LYS A 191 13.78 1.33 -13.98
C LYS A 191 13.28 2.71 -13.56
N ASP A 192 13.43 3.05 -12.28
CA ASP A 192 13.09 4.36 -11.69
C ASP A 192 11.72 4.90 -12.13
N CYS A 193 10.68 4.04 -12.16
CA CYS A 193 9.37 4.26 -12.74
C CYS A 193 8.82 5.66 -12.43
N PHE A 194 8.72 6.04 -11.15
CA PHE A 194 8.19 7.34 -10.75
C PHE A 194 9.01 8.54 -11.21
N CYS A 195 10.31 8.36 -11.45
CA CYS A 195 11.24 9.46 -11.76
C CYS A 195 11.37 9.73 -13.26
N ARG A 196 10.87 8.82 -14.13
CA ARG A 196 11.14 8.85 -15.56
C ARG A 196 9.93 9.00 -16.45
N ILE A 197 8.69 8.91 -15.91
CA ILE A 197 7.49 9.06 -16.74
C ILE A 197 7.53 10.41 -17.45
N ASP A 198 7.33 10.37 -18.77
CA ASP A 198 7.38 11.57 -19.61
C ASP A 198 6.26 12.54 -19.27
N HIS A 199 6.59 13.83 -19.07
CA HIS A 199 5.64 14.88 -18.71
C HIS A 199 4.68 15.22 -19.85
N GLU A 200 5.13 15.21 -21.08
CA GLU A 200 4.29 15.52 -22.24
C GLU A 200 3.27 14.42 -22.46
N TYR A 201 3.72 13.15 -22.28
CA TYR A 201 2.80 12.02 -22.31
C TYR A 201 1.71 12.17 -21.25
N LEU A 202 2.06 12.49 -20.00
CA LEU A 202 1.07 12.70 -18.93
C LEU A 202 0.13 13.87 -19.23
N LEU A 203 0.66 15.00 -19.69
CA LEU A 203 -0.13 16.18 -20.03
C LEU A 203 -1.07 15.90 -21.20
N ARG A 204 -0.68 15.11 -22.19
CA ARG A 204 -1.52 14.73 -23.31
C ARG A 204 -2.60 13.74 -22.90
N THR A 205 -2.24 12.71 -22.12
CA THR A 205 -3.06 11.52 -21.90
C THR A 205 -4.00 11.67 -20.70
N ILE A 206 -3.52 12.18 -19.55
CA ILE A 206 -4.32 12.17 -18.31
C ILE A 206 -5.54 13.12 -18.41
N PRO A 207 -6.77 12.64 -18.22
CA PRO A 207 -7.99 13.42 -18.34
C PRO A 207 -8.28 14.25 -17.09
N MET A 208 -7.47 15.27 -16.84
CA MET A 208 -7.67 16.26 -15.78
C MET A 208 -7.29 17.66 -16.27
N ASP A 209 -7.51 18.69 -15.44
CA ASP A 209 -7.08 20.06 -15.72
C ASP A 209 -5.57 20.12 -16.01
N LYS A 210 -5.22 20.42 -17.26
CA LYS A 210 -3.83 20.40 -17.74
C LYS A 210 -2.97 21.46 -17.08
N THR A 211 -3.54 22.62 -16.76
CA THR A 211 -2.83 23.70 -16.05
C THR A 211 -2.40 23.23 -14.65
N ILE A 212 -3.32 22.58 -13.94
CA ILE A 212 -3.04 22.07 -12.59
C ILE A 212 -2.09 20.87 -12.65
N LEU A 213 -2.28 19.95 -13.60
CA LEU A 213 -1.36 18.84 -13.78
C LEU A 213 0.06 19.32 -14.06
N GLY A 214 0.21 20.28 -15.00
CA GLY A 214 1.53 20.86 -15.30
C GLY A 214 2.19 21.50 -14.08
N LYS A 215 1.40 22.21 -13.24
CA LYS A 215 1.92 22.76 -11.98
C LYS A 215 2.38 21.67 -11.00
N PHE A 216 1.67 20.56 -10.88
CA PHE A 216 2.10 19.43 -10.03
C PHE A 216 3.39 18.77 -10.52
N LEU A 217 3.54 18.64 -11.85
CA LEU A 217 4.70 17.99 -12.45
C LEU A 217 5.96 18.88 -12.42
N LYS A 218 5.80 20.21 -12.63
CA LYS A 218 6.89 21.17 -12.81
C LYS A 218 7.22 22.01 -11.58
N CYS A 219 6.75 21.63 -10.37
CA CYS A 219 6.95 22.45 -9.16
C CYS A 219 8.39 22.50 -8.64
N GLY A 220 9.31 21.69 -9.16
CA GLY A 220 10.68 21.61 -8.69
C GLY A 220 10.85 21.02 -7.28
N PHE A 221 12.08 20.89 -6.83
CA PHE A 221 12.39 20.42 -5.47
C PHE A 221 13.58 21.17 -4.88
N MET A 222 13.54 21.33 -3.56
CA MET A 222 14.63 21.89 -2.75
C MET A 222 15.53 20.79 -2.23
N GLU A 223 16.81 20.89 -2.53
CA GLU A 223 17.87 20.03 -2.00
C GLU A 223 19.06 20.88 -1.58
N LYS A 224 19.52 20.72 -0.35
CA LYS A 224 20.64 21.52 0.21
C LYS A 224 20.47 23.04 0.02
N ASN A 225 19.23 23.53 0.19
CA ASN A 225 18.82 24.93 -0.01
C ASN A 225 18.92 25.44 -1.46
N GLN A 226 19.07 24.57 -2.45
CA GLN A 226 19.04 24.91 -3.86
C GLN A 226 17.76 24.39 -4.52
N LEU A 227 17.17 25.19 -5.40
CA LEU A 227 16.00 24.80 -6.20
C LEU A 227 16.44 24.07 -7.45
N HIS A 228 15.93 22.88 -7.63
CA HIS A 228 16.16 22.05 -8.81
C HIS A 228 14.87 21.91 -9.62
N PRO A 229 14.90 22.05 -10.94
CA PRO A 229 13.73 21.84 -11.78
C PRO A 229 13.36 20.36 -11.86
N THR A 230 12.09 20.07 -12.12
CA THR A 230 11.59 18.73 -12.42
C THR A 230 11.26 18.63 -13.90
N THR A 231 12.04 17.87 -14.66
CA THR A 231 11.93 17.73 -16.12
C THR A 231 11.18 16.48 -16.56
N ALA A 232 11.16 15.45 -15.70
CA ALA A 232 10.46 14.18 -15.93
C ALA A 232 9.95 13.59 -14.62
N GLY A 233 9.08 12.61 -14.72
CA GLY A 233 8.58 11.82 -13.60
C GLY A 233 7.47 12.48 -12.79
N THR A 234 7.01 11.75 -11.79
CA THR A 234 6.06 12.22 -10.79
C THR A 234 6.74 12.17 -9.41
N PRO A 235 6.51 13.16 -8.53
CA PRO A 235 7.21 13.20 -7.26
C PRO A 235 6.92 11.96 -6.40
N GLN A 236 7.96 11.23 -6.00
CA GLN A 236 7.81 10.18 -5.00
C GLN A 236 7.45 10.81 -3.65
N GLY A 237 6.20 10.59 -3.21
CA GLY A 237 5.60 11.22 -2.02
C GLY A 237 4.44 12.16 -2.34
N GLY A 238 4.21 12.51 -3.60
CA GLY A 238 2.98 13.17 -4.05
C GLY A 238 1.76 12.26 -3.91
N ILE A 239 0.65 12.80 -3.44
CA ILE A 239 -0.59 12.03 -3.22
C ILE A 239 -1.20 11.53 -4.54
N ILE A 240 -1.08 12.31 -5.61
CA ILE A 240 -1.62 11.97 -6.94
C ILE A 240 -0.69 11.06 -7.75
N SER A 241 0.61 11.04 -7.43
CA SER A 241 1.63 10.33 -8.22
C SER A 241 1.35 8.84 -8.43
N PRO A 242 0.85 8.07 -7.45
CA PRO A 242 0.48 6.67 -7.68
C PRO A 242 -0.61 6.48 -8.73
N ALA A 243 -1.60 7.38 -8.77
CA ALA A 243 -2.67 7.33 -9.77
C ALA A 243 -2.14 7.64 -11.18
N LEU A 244 -1.27 8.64 -11.31
CA LEU A 244 -0.63 8.98 -12.58
C LEU A 244 0.23 7.81 -13.11
N ALA A 245 0.97 7.14 -12.22
CA ALA A 245 1.77 5.97 -12.58
C ALA A 245 0.89 4.78 -13.05
N ILE A 246 -0.23 4.48 -12.35
CA ILE A 246 -1.18 3.45 -12.80
C ILE A 246 -1.69 3.78 -14.20
N MET A 247 -2.13 5.03 -14.43
CA MET A 247 -2.68 5.44 -15.73
C MET A 247 -1.63 5.37 -16.84
N ALA A 248 -0.38 5.73 -16.55
CA ALA A 248 0.72 5.61 -17.50
C ALA A 248 1.02 4.14 -17.89
N LEU A 249 0.88 3.21 -16.93
CA LEU A 249 1.12 1.78 -17.14
C LEU A 249 -0.12 1.01 -17.59
N SER A 250 -1.30 1.64 -17.63
CA SER A 250 -2.53 0.98 -18.04
C SER A 250 -2.49 0.57 -19.51
N GLY A 251 -3.08 -0.59 -19.81
CA GLY A 251 -3.14 -1.15 -21.15
C GLY A 251 -2.01 -2.11 -21.51
N LEU A 252 -1.01 -2.31 -20.65
CA LEU A 252 0.07 -3.29 -20.88
C LEU A 252 -0.48 -4.71 -20.96
N GLU A 253 -1.35 -5.10 -20.04
CA GLU A 253 -2.01 -6.42 -20.05
C GLU A 253 -2.86 -6.59 -21.31
N LYS A 254 -3.61 -5.55 -21.71
CA LYS A 254 -4.41 -5.57 -22.93
C LYS A 254 -3.57 -5.77 -24.18
N GLN A 255 -2.43 -5.11 -24.29
CA GLN A 255 -1.53 -5.28 -25.45
C GLN A 255 -0.95 -6.70 -25.53
N LEU A 256 -0.53 -7.26 -24.39
CA LEU A 256 -0.08 -8.65 -24.32
C LEU A 256 -1.20 -9.63 -24.70
N ARG A 257 -2.41 -9.43 -24.24
CA ARG A 257 -3.57 -10.27 -24.61
C ARG A 257 -3.91 -10.19 -26.10
N ASN A 258 -3.90 -8.98 -26.65
CA ASN A 258 -4.18 -8.80 -28.08
C ASN A 258 -3.12 -9.51 -28.97
N SER A 259 -1.86 -9.60 -28.53
CA SER A 259 -0.83 -10.33 -29.27
C SER A 259 -1.05 -11.86 -29.30
N THR A 260 -1.94 -12.38 -28.43
CA THR A 260 -2.21 -13.82 -28.26
C THR A 260 -3.59 -14.24 -28.72
N GLN A 261 -4.32 -13.39 -29.46
CA GLN A 261 -5.76 -13.43 -29.73
C GLN A 261 -6.34 -14.82 -30.07
N TYR A 262 -5.61 -15.63 -30.86
CA TYR A 262 -6.03 -16.99 -31.25
C TYR A 262 -5.22 -18.13 -30.59
N ARG A 263 -4.20 -17.81 -29.78
CA ARG A 263 -3.28 -18.80 -29.21
C ARG A 263 -3.15 -18.71 -27.69
N GLN A 264 -4.03 -17.97 -27.02
CA GLN A 264 -3.91 -17.71 -25.57
C GLN A 264 -3.87 -19.01 -24.74
N SER A 265 -4.63 -20.03 -25.13
CA SER A 265 -4.62 -21.34 -24.47
C SER A 265 -3.30 -22.10 -24.61
N LYS A 266 -2.58 -21.95 -25.74
CA LYS A 266 -1.28 -22.56 -26.03
C LYS A 266 -0.13 -21.75 -25.44
N GLU A 267 -0.14 -20.43 -25.62
CA GLU A 267 0.93 -19.53 -25.19
C GLU A 267 0.91 -19.24 -23.70
N LYS A 268 -0.26 -19.29 -23.04
CA LYS A 268 -0.47 -19.11 -21.58
C LYS A 268 0.10 -17.80 -21.03
N ILE A 269 0.04 -16.74 -21.86
CA ILE A 269 0.52 -15.41 -21.48
C ILE A 269 -0.52 -14.74 -20.57
N ASN A 270 -0.11 -14.45 -19.34
CA ASN A 270 -0.90 -13.69 -18.36
C ASN A 270 0.01 -12.70 -17.64
N MET A 271 -0.51 -11.51 -17.38
CA MET A 271 0.21 -10.50 -16.61
C MET A 271 -0.47 -10.29 -15.25
N VAL A 272 0.33 -10.13 -14.20
CA VAL A 272 -0.11 -9.73 -12.86
C VAL A 272 0.82 -8.62 -12.40
N SER A 273 0.27 -7.45 -12.07
CA SER A 273 1.08 -6.30 -11.66
C SER A 273 0.66 -5.72 -10.31
N TYR A 274 1.63 -5.16 -9.61
CA TYR A 274 1.46 -4.41 -8.37
C TYR A 274 2.37 -3.18 -8.39
N ALA A 275 1.85 -2.05 -8.79
CA ALA A 275 2.61 -0.84 -9.11
C ALA A 275 3.64 -1.09 -10.22
N ASP A 276 4.92 -0.85 -9.94
CA ASP A 276 6.05 -1.07 -10.81
C ASP A 276 6.56 -2.52 -10.86
N ASP A 277 6.20 -3.35 -9.86
CA ASP A 277 6.52 -4.78 -9.85
C ASP A 277 5.47 -5.56 -10.66
N PHE A 278 5.89 -6.42 -11.59
CA PHE A 278 4.97 -7.27 -12.33
C PHE A 278 5.59 -8.60 -12.70
N ILE A 279 4.71 -9.57 -12.98
CA ILE A 279 5.09 -10.84 -13.58
C ILE A 279 4.31 -11.07 -14.86
N VAL A 280 4.95 -11.72 -15.84
CA VAL A 280 4.27 -12.26 -17.03
C VAL A 280 4.58 -13.73 -17.15
N THR A 281 3.54 -14.56 -17.31
CA THR A 281 3.68 -16.01 -17.49
C THR A 281 3.67 -16.37 -18.95
N ALA A 282 4.35 -17.45 -19.35
CA ALA A 282 4.25 -18.03 -20.69
C ALA A 282 4.51 -19.55 -20.69
N ALA A 283 4.12 -20.22 -21.78
CA ALA A 283 4.34 -21.64 -21.96
C ALA A 283 5.83 -21.98 -22.16
N SER A 284 6.60 -21.12 -22.82
CA SER A 284 8.02 -21.32 -23.06
C SER A 284 8.84 -20.06 -22.77
N ARG A 285 10.16 -20.23 -22.65
CA ARG A 285 11.12 -19.16 -22.43
C ARG A 285 11.22 -18.25 -23.66
N GLU A 286 11.24 -18.85 -24.84
CA GLU A 286 11.35 -18.17 -26.13
C GLU A 286 10.17 -17.21 -26.36
N LEU A 287 8.96 -17.58 -25.92
CA LEU A 287 7.80 -16.68 -25.96
C LEU A 287 8.00 -15.43 -25.11
N LEU A 288 8.65 -15.55 -23.96
CA LEU A 288 8.97 -14.40 -23.11
C LEU A 288 10.03 -13.52 -23.76
N GLU A 289 11.09 -14.11 -24.31
CA GLU A 289 12.22 -13.39 -24.91
C GLU A 289 11.83 -12.72 -26.24
N ASN A 290 11.19 -13.47 -27.14
CA ASN A 290 10.97 -13.03 -28.52
C ASN A 290 9.64 -12.31 -28.75
N LYS A 291 8.68 -12.43 -27.84
CA LYS A 291 7.34 -11.83 -27.99
C LYS A 291 7.02 -10.87 -26.86
N VAL A 292 7.07 -11.32 -25.60
CA VAL A 292 6.62 -10.54 -24.44
C VAL A 292 7.54 -9.34 -24.17
N ILE A 293 8.85 -9.57 -24.10
CA ILE A 293 9.83 -8.51 -23.80
C ILE A 293 9.80 -7.39 -24.84
N PRO A 294 9.80 -7.66 -26.16
CA PRO A 294 9.68 -6.61 -27.17
C PRO A 294 8.41 -5.77 -27.05
N ILE A 295 7.25 -6.39 -26.79
CA ILE A 295 5.98 -5.69 -26.59
C ILE A 295 6.06 -4.78 -25.36
N LEU A 296 6.58 -5.29 -24.25
CA LEU A 296 6.75 -4.50 -23.03
C LEU A 296 7.70 -3.32 -23.24
N LYS A 297 8.84 -3.54 -23.88
CA LYS A 297 9.81 -2.47 -24.21
C LYS A 297 9.19 -1.38 -25.06
N ALA A 298 8.50 -1.75 -26.14
CA ALA A 298 7.80 -0.79 -27.02
C ALA A 298 6.71 -0.01 -26.27
N SER A 299 5.98 -0.67 -25.39
CA SER A 299 4.91 -0.03 -24.62
C SER A 299 5.44 0.92 -23.56
N LEU A 300 6.49 0.54 -22.85
CA LEU A 300 7.15 1.38 -21.85
C LEU A 300 7.86 2.58 -22.46
N ALA A 301 8.50 2.40 -23.62
CA ALA A 301 9.16 3.49 -24.33
C ALA A 301 8.20 4.64 -24.69
N ARG A 302 6.93 4.34 -24.99
CA ARG A 302 5.89 5.37 -25.28
C ARG A 302 5.65 6.32 -24.13
N VAL A 303 5.91 5.86 -22.90
CA VAL A 303 5.70 6.63 -21.66
C VAL A 303 7.02 7.11 -21.05
N GLY A 304 8.13 6.98 -21.77
CA GLY A 304 9.47 7.37 -21.30
C GLY A 304 10.09 6.40 -20.30
N LEU A 305 9.62 5.15 -20.26
CA LEU A 305 10.06 4.15 -19.30
C LEU A 305 10.85 3.01 -19.96
N GLU A 306 11.66 2.33 -19.17
CA GLU A 306 12.49 1.21 -19.58
C GLU A 306 12.39 0.03 -18.60
N LEU A 307 12.51 -1.20 -19.09
CA LEU A 307 12.71 -2.36 -18.24
C LEU A 307 14.09 -2.30 -17.58
N SER A 308 14.16 -2.66 -16.30
CA SER A 308 15.43 -2.80 -15.59
C SER A 308 16.16 -4.05 -16.05
N ALA A 309 17.22 -3.92 -16.84
CA ALA A 309 18.01 -5.06 -17.33
C ALA A 309 18.58 -5.91 -16.18
N THR A 310 18.97 -5.28 -15.07
CA THR A 310 19.59 -5.96 -13.92
C THR A 310 18.60 -6.71 -13.02
N LYS A 311 17.31 -6.33 -13.05
CA LYS A 311 16.28 -6.92 -12.19
C LYS A 311 15.25 -7.73 -12.95
N THR A 312 15.15 -7.57 -14.28
CA THR A 312 14.27 -8.38 -15.11
C THR A 312 14.87 -9.77 -15.29
N LYS A 313 14.11 -10.79 -14.89
CA LYS A 313 14.59 -12.17 -14.85
C LYS A 313 13.53 -13.12 -15.41
N ILE A 314 13.96 -14.10 -16.21
CA ILE A 314 13.11 -15.21 -16.63
C ILE A 314 13.45 -16.43 -15.79
N THR A 315 12.45 -17.00 -15.14
CA THR A 315 12.61 -18.10 -14.18
C THR A 315 11.64 -19.23 -14.54
N HIS A 316 12.09 -20.48 -14.45
CA HIS A 316 11.20 -21.63 -14.55
C HIS A 316 10.46 -21.83 -13.24
N ILE A 317 9.15 -22.13 -13.30
CA ILE A 317 8.28 -22.20 -12.11
C ILE A 317 8.70 -23.28 -11.09
N ALA A 318 9.44 -24.32 -11.53
CA ALA A 318 9.98 -25.36 -10.64
C ALA A 318 11.16 -24.83 -9.79
N GLU A 319 11.88 -23.81 -10.22
CA GLU A 319 12.87 -23.10 -9.41
C GLU A 319 12.20 -22.18 -8.40
N GLY A 320 11.09 -21.55 -8.84
CA GLY A 320 10.31 -20.60 -8.07
C GLY A 320 10.86 -19.17 -8.17
N PHE A 321 9.96 -18.22 -8.02
CA PHE A 321 10.25 -16.79 -8.06
C PHE A 321 9.68 -16.06 -6.85
N ASP A 322 10.20 -14.86 -6.57
CA ASP A 322 9.75 -14.04 -5.46
C ASP A 322 8.90 -12.85 -5.98
N PHE A 323 7.66 -12.74 -5.48
CA PHE A 323 6.78 -11.64 -5.82
C PHE A 323 6.08 -11.11 -4.55
N LEU A 324 6.16 -9.80 -4.31
CA LEU A 324 5.57 -9.11 -3.16
C LEU A 324 5.94 -9.75 -1.81
N GLY A 325 7.17 -10.23 -1.69
CA GLY A 325 7.66 -10.89 -0.47
C GLY A 325 7.20 -12.35 -0.30
N PHE A 326 6.50 -12.91 -1.29
CA PHE A 326 6.13 -14.33 -1.34
C PHE A 326 6.99 -15.07 -2.34
N ASN A 327 7.44 -16.28 -2.01
CA ASN A 327 8.02 -17.23 -2.94
C ASN A 327 6.93 -18.11 -3.54
N VAL A 328 6.81 -18.08 -4.85
CA VAL A 328 5.84 -18.86 -5.65
C VAL A 328 6.60 -19.95 -6.37
N ARG A 329 6.29 -21.22 -6.08
CA ARG A 329 7.00 -22.38 -6.63
C ARG A 329 6.08 -23.56 -6.89
N LYS A 330 6.22 -24.19 -8.05
CA LYS A 330 5.59 -25.49 -8.36
C LYS A 330 6.55 -26.62 -8.07
N TYR A 331 6.10 -27.58 -7.26
CA TYR A 331 6.90 -28.71 -6.83
C TYR A 331 6.72 -29.94 -7.75
N LYS A 332 7.61 -30.93 -7.65
CA LYS A 332 7.58 -32.15 -8.48
C LYS A 332 6.23 -32.89 -8.47
N ASN A 333 5.47 -32.80 -7.37
CA ASN A 333 4.12 -33.36 -7.26
C ASN A 333 3.02 -32.53 -7.95
N GLY A 334 3.37 -31.55 -8.78
CA GLY A 334 2.45 -30.66 -9.50
C GLY A 334 1.79 -29.57 -8.63
N LYS A 335 1.99 -29.57 -7.31
CA LYS A 335 1.37 -28.59 -6.40
C LYS A 335 2.11 -27.25 -6.43
N LEU A 336 1.39 -26.16 -6.66
CA LEU A 336 1.89 -24.81 -6.48
C LEU A 336 1.79 -24.41 -5.01
N LEU A 337 2.91 -24.04 -4.40
CA LEU A 337 2.93 -23.51 -3.04
C LEU A 337 3.42 -22.08 -3.04
N ILE A 338 2.72 -21.23 -2.31
CA ILE A 338 3.10 -19.83 -2.05
C ILE A 338 3.47 -19.71 -0.58
N LYS A 339 4.71 -19.33 -0.31
CA LYS A 339 5.30 -19.25 1.03
C LYS A 339 5.91 -17.86 1.26
N PRO A 340 6.19 -17.44 2.51
CA PRO A 340 7.04 -16.27 2.75
C PRO A 340 8.40 -16.43 2.06
N SER A 341 8.90 -15.38 1.40
CA SER A 341 10.20 -15.41 0.74
C SER A 341 11.35 -15.53 1.75
N LYS A 342 12.48 -16.07 1.31
CA LYS A 342 13.68 -16.20 2.15
C LYS A 342 14.15 -14.84 2.69
N ASP A 343 14.09 -13.80 1.85
CA ASP A 343 14.48 -12.45 2.23
C ASP A 343 13.54 -11.84 3.26
N SER A 344 12.23 -12.09 3.15
CA SER A 344 11.27 -11.64 4.16
C SER A 344 11.48 -12.31 5.51
N ILE A 345 11.79 -13.62 5.51
CA ILE A 345 12.11 -14.36 6.74
C ILE A 345 13.41 -13.82 7.36
N LYS A 346 14.46 -13.59 6.57
CA LYS A 346 15.72 -13.01 7.05
C LYS A 346 15.50 -11.62 7.64
N SER A 347 14.68 -10.79 6.98
CA SER A 347 14.37 -9.42 7.41
C SER A 347 13.65 -9.39 8.76
N ILE A 348 12.60 -10.19 8.94
CA ILE A 348 11.89 -10.22 10.24
C ILE A 348 12.78 -10.73 11.36
N LEU A 349 13.58 -11.78 11.14
CA LEU A 349 14.50 -12.29 12.14
C LEU A 349 15.58 -11.27 12.50
N LYS A 350 16.11 -10.52 11.52
CA LYS A 350 17.05 -9.42 11.75
C LYS A 350 16.40 -8.33 12.62
N ASN A 351 15.23 -7.87 12.24
CA ASN A 351 14.48 -6.83 12.96
C ASN A 351 14.16 -7.23 14.40
N ILE A 352 13.80 -8.48 14.63
CA ILE A 352 13.54 -9.02 15.97
C ILE A 352 14.83 -9.03 16.80
N LYS A 353 15.94 -9.53 16.25
CA LYS A 353 17.23 -9.55 16.95
C LYS A 353 17.70 -8.15 17.33
N GLU A 354 17.56 -7.18 16.41
CA GLU A 354 17.89 -5.77 16.66
C GLU A 354 17.00 -5.16 17.74
N THR A 355 15.70 -5.50 17.74
CA THR A 355 14.76 -5.05 18.78
C THR A 355 15.16 -5.61 20.15
N ILE A 356 15.42 -6.90 20.24
CA ILE A 356 15.86 -7.54 21.49
C ILE A 356 17.17 -6.88 21.99
N LYS A 357 18.13 -6.62 21.09
CA LYS A 357 19.39 -5.97 21.44
C LYS A 357 19.19 -4.53 21.96
N LYS A 358 18.35 -3.74 21.28
CA LYS A 358 18.05 -2.36 21.68
C LYS A 358 17.29 -2.28 22.99
N CYS A 359 16.43 -3.26 23.27
CA CYS A 359 15.58 -3.28 24.45
C CYS A 359 16.17 -4.05 25.63
N VAL A 360 17.48 -4.43 25.61
CA VAL A 360 18.11 -5.17 26.70
C VAL A 360 18.03 -4.42 28.04
N ALA A 361 18.21 -3.10 28.04
CA ALA A 361 18.13 -2.27 29.23
C ALA A 361 16.70 -1.82 29.61
N LEU A 362 15.74 -2.00 28.72
CA LEU A 362 14.35 -1.54 28.93
C LEU A 362 13.53 -2.57 29.76
N PRO A 363 12.42 -2.13 30.37
CA PRO A 363 11.46 -3.05 30.99
C PRO A 363 11.01 -4.15 30.05
N THR A 364 10.88 -5.37 30.57
CA THR A 364 10.47 -6.54 29.77
C THR A 364 9.12 -6.34 29.12
N GLU A 365 8.24 -5.57 29.73
CA GLU A 365 6.94 -5.19 29.21
C GLU A 365 7.04 -4.45 27.85
N GLN A 366 7.88 -3.44 27.76
CA GLN A 366 8.09 -2.67 26.52
C GLN A 366 8.68 -3.54 25.41
N LEU A 367 9.58 -4.47 25.75
CA LEU A 367 10.10 -5.45 24.81
C LEU A 367 8.97 -6.32 24.24
N ILE A 368 8.10 -6.86 25.10
CA ILE A 368 6.97 -7.71 24.68
C ILE A 368 6.00 -6.93 23.78
N TYR A 369 5.60 -5.70 24.14
CA TYR A 369 4.74 -4.88 23.28
C TYR A 369 5.35 -4.62 21.91
N THR A 370 6.63 -4.26 21.87
CA THR A 370 7.31 -3.96 20.61
C THR A 370 7.41 -5.20 19.71
N LEU A 371 7.73 -6.35 20.29
CA LEU A 371 7.80 -7.62 19.55
C LEU A 371 6.42 -8.08 19.09
N ASN A 372 5.38 -7.96 19.94
CA ASN A 372 4.01 -8.34 19.59
C ASN A 372 3.48 -7.55 18.40
N ASN A 373 3.71 -6.24 18.35
CA ASN A 373 3.32 -5.41 17.22
C ASN A 373 3.99 -5.85 15.92
N ARG A 374 5.30 -6.11 15.94
CA ARG A 374 6.06 -6.57 14.78
C ARG A 374 5.62 -7.95 14.30
N LEU A 375 5.46 -8.89 15.23
CA LEU A 375 5.02 -10.25 14.92
C LEU A 375 3.60 -10.27 14.37
N THR A 376 2.69 -9.52 14.99
CA THR A 376 1.29 -9.44 14.54
C THR A 376 1.19 -8.89 13.12
N GLY A 377 1.90 -7.81 12.79
CA GLY A 377 1.93 -7.25 11.45
C GLY A 377 2.45 -8.26 10.42
N TRP A 378 3.60 -8.89 10.72
CA TRP A 378 4.22 -9.85 9.82
C TRP A 378 3.40 -11.13 9.64
N THR A 379 2.91 -11.74 10.72
CA THR A 379 2.11 -12.96 10.64
C THR A 379 0.78 -12.74 9.96
N ASN A 380 0.12 -11.60 10.17
CA ASN A 380 -1.12 -11.25 9.48
C ASN A 380 -0.93 -11.09 7.96
N TYR A 381 0.22 -10.55 7.52
CA TYR A 381 0.55 -10.47 6.10
C TYR A 381 0.71 -11.86 5.48
N TYR A 382 1.38 -12.80 6.16
CA TYR A 382 1.68 -14.12 5.62
C TYR A 382 0.65 -15.22 5.97
N ARG A 383 -0.34 -14.93 6.83
CA ARG A 383 -1.35 -15.90 7.26
C ARG A 383 -2.20 -16.49 6.13
N SER A 384 -2.21 -15.84 4.96
CA SER A 384 -2.95 -16.30 3.78
C SER A 384 -2.14 -17.25 2.88
N SER A 385 -0.90 -17.58 3.24
CA SER A 385 0.02 -18.44 2.49
C SER A 385 0.38 -19.70 3.27
N VAL A 386 1.17 -20.59 2.67
CA VAL A 386 1.65 -21.82 3.31
C VAL A 386 2.79 -21.47 4.27
N SER A 387 2.47 -20.98 5.46
CA SER A 387 3.42 -20.37 6.40
C SER A 387 3.53 -21.07 7.76
N SER A 388 2.74 -22.09 8.08
CA SER A 388 2.75 -22.75 9.42
C SER A 388 4.14 -23.19 9.86
N LYS A 389 4.87 -23.93 9.01
CA LYS A 389 6.24 -24.39 9.33
C LYS A 389 7.20 -23.20 9.53
N VAL A 390 7.02 -22.12 8.74
CA VAL A 390 7.82 -20.90 8.88
C VAL A 390 7.51 -20.20 10.19
N PHE A 391 6.26 -20.12 10.59
CA PHE A 391 5.85 -19.53 11.87
C PHE A 391 6.47 -20.27 13.06
N SER A 392 6.40 -21.60 13.09
CA SER A 392 7.03 -22.41 14.14
C SER A 392 8.55 -22.25 14.18
N MET A 393 9.20 -22.17 13.02
CA MET A 393 10.64 -21.92 12.94
C MET A 393 11.02 -20.52 13.48
N ILE A 394 10.20 -19.49 13.20
CA ILE A 394 10.41 -18.14 13.73
C ILE A 394 10.28 -18.14 15.25
N ASP A 395 9.25 -18.80 15.82
CA ASP A 395 9.08 -18.91 17.27
C ASP A 395 10.30 -19.51 17.94
N HIS A 396 10.83 -20.59 17.38
CA HIS A 396 12.05 -21.22 17.88
C HIS A 396 13.27 -20.25 17.85
N LYS A 397 13.46 -19.53 16.74
CA LYS A 397 14.56 -18.54 16.63
C LYS A 397 14.41 -17.38 17.61
N ILE A 398 13.17 -16.93 17.86
CA ILE A 398 12.87 -15.90 18.85
C ILE A 398 13.17 -16.42 20.26
N PHE A 399 12.74 -17.61 20.60
CA PHE A 399 13.05 -18.25 21.90
C PHE A 399 14.56 -18.25 22.15
N LEU A 400 15.36 -18.73 21.19
CA LEU A 400 16.81 -18.76 21.31
C LEU A 400 17.42 -17.36 21.47
N ALA A 401 16.88 -16.36 20.77
CA ALA A 401 17.37 -14.98 20.88
C ALA A 401 17.04 -14.36 22.25
N LEU A 402 15.85 -14.60 22.78
CA LEU A 402 15.42 -14.13 24.09
C LEU A 402 16.22 -14.82 25.20
N MET A 403 16.40 -16.14 25.12
CA MET A 403 17.24 -16.88 26.10
C MET A 403 18.64 -16.29 26.18
N ARG A 404 19.32 -16.06 25.03
CA ARG A 404 20.64 -15.44 25.00
C ARG A 404 20.63 -14.03 25.61
N SER A 405 19.59 -13.25 25.34
CA SER A 405 19.46 -11.89 25.85
C SER A 405 19.26 -11.89 27.38
N MET A 406 18.40 -12.75 27.88
CA MET A 406 18.14 -12.87 29.33
C MET A 406 19.35 -13.44 30.10
N CYS A 407 20.10 -14.40 29.52
CA CYS A 407 21.38 -14.86 30.09
C CYS A 407 22.42 -13.72 30.22
N LYS A 408 22.50 -12.83 29.22
CA LYS A 408 23.36 -11.64 29.28
C LYS A 408 22.88 -10.63 30.34
N ARG A 409 21.57 -10.42 30.43
CA ARG A 409 20.96 -9.50 31.41
C ARG A 409 21.15 -9.96 32.84
N HIS A 410 21.25 -11.28 33.07
CA HIS A 410 21.39 -11.92 34.36
C HIS A 410 22.63 -12.86 34.37
N ALA A 411 23.79 -12.29 34.15
CA ALA A 411 25.05 -13.05 34.00
C ALA A 411 25.37 -13.99 35.18
N ARG A 412 24.94 -13.66 36.39
CA ARG A 412 25.16 -14.46 37.62
C ARG A 412 24.03 -15.48 37.89
N LYS A 413 23.04 -15.63 36.99
CA LYS A 413 21.90 -16.58 37.16
C LYS A 413 21.94 -17.71 36.14
N GLY A 414 21.69 -18.93 36.60
CA GLY A 414 21.61 -20.11 35.71
C GLY A 414 20.42 -20.09 34.77
N LYS A 415 20.49 -20.87 33.68
CA LYS A 415 19.42 -20.98 32.66
C LYS A 415 18.07 -21.41 33.26
N ARG A 416 18.06 -22.32 34.24
CA ARG A 416 16.82 -22.78 34.92
C ARG A 416 16.11 -21.61 35.61
N TRP A 417 16.83 -20.71 36.27
CA TRP A 417 16.25 -19.54 36.91
C TRP A 417 15.63 -18.57 35.86
N ILE A 418 16.34 -18.37 34.75
CA ILE A 418 15.84 -17.51 33.65
C ILE A 418 14.55 -18.05 33.10
N VAL A 419 14.50 -19.36 32.87
CA VAL A 419 13.28 -20.02 32.38
C VAL A 419 12.15 -19.86 33.37
N LYS A 420 12.35 -20.13 34.66
CA LYS A 420 11.34 -20.00 35.72
C LYS A 420 10.80 -18.56 35.80
N LYS A 421 11.69 -17.55 35.60
CA LYS A 421 11.32 -16.13 35.70
C LYS A 421 10.60 -15.58 34.47
N TYR A 422 11.02 -15.96 33.27
CA TYR A 422 10.61 -15.31 32.02
C TYR A 422 9.78 -16.18 31.09
N PHE A 423 9.67 -17.48 31.35
CA PHE A 423 8.91 -18.37 30.51
C PHE A 423 7.90 -19.16 31.33
N SER A 424 6.69 -19.31 30.76
CA SER A 424 5.63 -20.11 31.36
C SER A 424 4.94 -21.00 30.32
N ALA A 425 4.46 -22.15 30.75
CA ALA A 425 3.62 -23.02 29.91
C ALA A 425 2.21 -22.43 29.83
N VAL A 426 1.72 -22.21 28.62
CA VAL A 426 0.36 -21.71 28.37
C VAL A 426 -0.31 -22.62 27.36
N LYS A 427 -1.49 -23.18 27.68
CA LYS A 427 -2.27 -24.03 26.78
C LYS A 427 -1.44 -25.16 26.13
N GLY A 428 -0.97 -26.10 26.95
CA GLY A 428 -0.08 -27.17 26.54
C GLY A 428 1.41 -26.82 26.71
N ASN A 429 2.32 -27.73 26.39
CA ASN A 429 3.76 -27.67 26.68
C ASN A 429 4.55 -26.56 25.95
N ARG A 430 3.94 -25.43 25.65
CA ARG A 430 4.61 -24.32 24.95
C ARG A 430 5.06 -23.25 25.94
N TRP A 431 6.36 -23.08 26.08
CA TRP A 431 6.98 -22.07 26.92
C TRP A 431 6.88 -20.70 26.26
N ARG A 432 6.15 -19.76 26.89
CA ARG A 432 5.99 -18.41 26.40
C ARG A 432 6.76 -17.42 27.24
N PHE A 433 7.45 -16.52 26.58
CA PHE A 433 8.09 -15.40 27.22
C PHE A 433 7.03 -14.44 27.76
N HIS A 434 7.17 -14.04 29.04
CA HIS A 434 6.17 -13.21 29.72
C HIS A 434 6.81 -12.28 30.77
N CYS A 435 6.04 -11.31 31.24
CA CYS A 435 6.28 -10.56 32.45
C CYS A 435 4.95 -10.27 33.14
N MET A 436 5.02 -9.92 34.44
CA MET A 436 3.86 -9.39 35.15
C MET A 436 3.75 -7.89 34.87
N THR A 437 2.54 -7.42 34.58
CA THR A 437 2.20 -6.01 34.39
C THR A 437 0.94 -5.68 35.19
N LYS A 438 0.70 -4.40 35.47
CA LYS A 438 -0.52 -3.94 36.14
C LYS A 438 -1.59 -3.60 35.11
N ASP A 439 -2.82 -4.01 35.33
CA ASP A 439 -3.97 -3.57 34.54
C ASP A 439 -4.42 -2.15 34.95
N LYS A 440 -5.50 -1.67 34.37
CA LYS A 440 -6.05 -0.34 34.67
C LYS A 440 -6.53 -0.20 36.13
N ASP A 441 -6.86 -1.32 36.75
CA ASP A 441 -7.41 -1.41 38.12
C ASP A 441 -6.28 -1.72 39.13
N GLY A 442 -5.02 -1.73 38.69
CA GLY A 442 -3.85 -1.99 39.53
C GLY A 442 -3.53 -3.45 39.80
N ASN A 443 -4.34 -4.40 39.31
CA ASN A 443 -4.13 -5.84 39.52
C ASN A 443 -3.00 -6.38 38.67
N GLN A 444 -2.21 -7.33 39.22
CA GLN A 444 -1.14 -7.98 38.50
C GLN A 444 -1.70 -8.94 37.46
N LYS A 445 -1.28 -8.75 36.18
CA LYS A 445 -1.68 -9.56 35.04
C LYS A 445 -0.46 -9.99 34.24
N PRO A 446 -0.38 -11.28 33.81
CA PRO A 446 0.70 -11.72 32.94
C PRO A 446 0.54 -11.18 31.51
N LEU A 447 1.58 -10.55 31.00
CA LEU A 447 1.69 -10.12 29.61
C LEU A 447 2.58 -11.10 28.85
N TYR A 448 2.02 -11.74 27.83
CA TYR A 448 2.70 -12.75 27.04
C TYR A 448 3.21 -12.23 25.69
N LEU A 449 4.36 -12.75 25.28
CA LEU A 449 4.81 -12.65 23.90
C LEU A 449 3.94 -13.56 23.03
N LYS A 450 3.42 -13.04 21.93
CA LYS A 450 2.67 -13.78 20.95
C LYS A 450 3.59 -14.74 20.18
N ASN A 451 3.18 -16.02 20.02
CA ASN A 451 3.82 -16.90 19.08
C ASN A 451 3.30 -16.66 17.67
N ALA A 452 4.20 -16.66 16.70
CA ALA A 452 3.82 -16.57 15.29
C ALA A 452 2.90 -17.75 14.88
N SER A 453 3.17 -18.94 15.42
CA SER A 453 2.39 -20.17 15.20
C SER A 453 0.96 -20.13 15.74
N ASP A 454 0.62 -19.22 16.66
CA ASP A 454 -0.77 -19.01 17.10
C ASP A 454 -1.63 -18.36 16.00
N THR A 455 -1.01 -17.79 14.98
CA THR A 455 -1.73 -17.15 13.89
C THR A 455 -2.33 -18.21 12.96
N LYS A 456 -3.65 -18.36 13.00
CA LYS A 456 -4.38 -19.30 12.14
C LYS A 456 -4.21 -18.96 10.67
N ILE A 457 -3.87 -19.94 9.84
CA ILE A 457 -3.80 -19.80 8.38
C ILE A 457 -5.21 -19.64 7.84
N ARG A 458 -5.42 -18.63 6.98
CA ARG A 458 -6.72 -18.34 6.37
C ARG A 458 -6.54 -17.96 4.91
N ARG A 459 -7.24 -18.63 4.00
CA ARG A 459 -7.22 -18.30 2.58
C ARG A 459 -7.76 -16.89 2.35
N HIS A 460 -7.12 -16.17 1.45
CA HIS A 460 -7.60 -14.86 0.98
C HIS A 460 -8.61 -15.09 -0.14
N VAL A 461 -9.72 -14.37 -0.09
CA VAL A 461 -10.69 -14.33 -1.18
C VAL A 461 -10.33 -13.17 -2.09
N LYS A 462 -9.88 -13.48 -3.30
CA LYS A 462 -9.49 -12.46 -4.30
C LYS A 462 -10.67 -11.57 -4.66
N ILE A 463 -10.39 -10.28 -4.88
CA ILE A 463 -11.39 -9.35 -5.42
C ILE A 463 -11.81 -9.78 -6.84
N ARG A 464 -13.08 -9.57 -7.19
CA ARG A 464 -13.54 -9.75 -8.57
C ARG A 464 -12.86 -8.72 -9.47
N ASN A 465 -12.29 -9.13 -10.60
CA ASN A 465 -11.47 -8.24 -11.43
C ASN A 465 -12.23 -7.01 -11.94
N ALA A 466 -13.48 -7.20 -12.33
CA ALA A 466 -14.35 -6.12 -12.81
C ALA A 466 -14.95 -5.24 -11.70
N ALA A 467 -14.78 -5.62 -10.41
CA ALA A 467 -15.38 -4.86 -9.32
C ALA A 467 -14.63 -3.55 -9.08
N THR A 468 -15.36 -2.45 -9.11
CA THR A 468 -14.88 -1.12 -8.76
C THR A 468 -15.81 -0.48 -7.71
N ALA A 469 -15.24 0.31 -6.80
CA ALA A 469 -16.00 1.02 -5.77
C ALA A 469 -16.95 2.10 -6.36
N PHE A 470 -16.78 2.43 -7.64
CA PHE A 470 -17.55 3.44 -8.35
C PHE A 470 -18.66 2.86 -9.23
N ASP A 471 -18.86 1.55 -9.20
CA ASP A 471 -19.98 0.90 -9.88
C ASP A 471 -21.03 0.45 -8.86
N PRO A 472 -22.27 0.99 -8.93
CA PRO A 472 -23.34 0.64 -8.00
C PRO A 472 -23.67 -0.86 -7.96
N LEU A 473 -23.44 -1.60 -9.07
CA LEU A 473 -23.68 -3.04 -9.15
C LEU A 473 -22.81 -3.84 -8.15
N TYR A 474 -21.66 -3.30 -7.73
CA TYR A 474 -20.78 -3.96 -6.78
C TYR A 474 -20.91 -3.43 -5.35
N LYS A 475 -21.89 -2.57 -5.04
CA LYS A 475 -22.06 -2.00 -3.70
C LYS A 475 -22.23 -3.08 -2.64
N GLU A 476 -23.21 -3.97 -2.81
CA GLU A 476 -23.48 -5.08 -1.89
C GLU A 476 -22.29 -6.03 -1.76
N TYR A 477 -21.63 -6.34 -2.88
CA TYR A 477 -20.41 -7.15 -2.88
C TYR A 477 -19.32 -6.56 -1.98
N PHE A 478 -19.10 -5.24 -2.03
CA PHE A 478 -18.11 -4.59 -1.18
C PHE A 478 -18.55 -4.51 0.29
N GLU A 479 -19.83 -4.31 0.56
CA GLU A 479 -20.37 -4.32 1.93
C GLU A 479 -20.23 -5.72 2.56
N GLN A 480 -20.60 -6.79 1.85
CA GLN A 480 -20.41 -8.16 2.32
C GLN A 480 -18.94 -8.51 2.53
N ARG A 481 -18.05 -8.06 1.62
CA ARG A 481 -16.61 -8.27 1.73
C ARG A 481 -16.03 -7.57 2.96
N GLU A 482 -16.48 -6.37 3.28
CA GLU A 482 -16.06 -5.62 4.47
C GLU A 482 -16.59 -6.26 5.76
N GLN A 483 -17.86 -6.63 5.81
CA GLN A 483 -18.46 -7.36 6.94
C GLN A 483 -17.74 -8.67 7.20
N GLY A 484 -17.48 -9.47 6.17
CA GLY A 484 -16.71 -10.70 6.30
C GLY A 484 -15.26 -10.48 6.71
N ARG A 485 -14.67 -9.30 6.46
CA ARG A 485 -13.36 -8.91 6.97
C ARG A 485 -13.44 -8.54 8.46
N ILE A 486 -14.45 -7.78 8.85
CA ILE A 486 -14.68 -7.38 10.25
C ILE A 486 -14.96 -8.62 11.09
N GLN A 487 -15.91 -9.49 10.72
CA GLN A 487 -16.22 -10.71 11.44
C GLN A 487 -15.00 -11.61 11.62
N ARG A 488 -14.20 -11.80 10.56
CA ARG A 488 -12.96 -12.60 10.63
C ARG A 488 -11.93 -11.99 11.58
N ASN A 489 -11.85 -10.67 11.69
CA ASN A 489 -10.97 -9.99 12.63
C ASN A 489 -11.52 -10.05 14.06
N THR A 490 -12.81 -9.91 14.25
CA THR A 490 -13.48 -10.03 15.56
C THR A 490 -13.33 -11.44 16.14
N ILE A 491 -13.60 -12.48 15.35
CA ILE A 491 -13.40 -13.88 15.77
C ILE A 491 -11.93 -14.16 16.14
N SER A 492 -10.94 -13.52 15.48
CA SER A 492 -9.54 -13.67 15.87
C SER A 492 -9.21 -12.96 17.21
N ASN A 493 -9.95 -11.94 17.57
CA ASN A 493 -9.79 -11.24 18.85
C ASN A 493 -10.50 -11.96 20.01
N PHE A 494 -11.61 -12.68 19.75
CA PHE A 494 -12.31 -13.51 20.75
C PHE A 494 -11.64 -14.84 21.06
N THR A 495 -10.82 -15.38 20.15
CA THR A 495 -10.07 -16.62 20.38
C THR A 495 -8.75 -16.41 21.11
N ASP A 496 -8.28 -15.20 21.26
CA ASP A 496 -7.22 -14.81 22.19
C ASP A 496 -7.85 -14.48 23.54
N SER A 497 -8.26 -15.50 24.30
CA SER A 497 -8.79 -15.40 25.65
C SER A 497 -7.75 -14.96 26.70
N ALA A 498 -6.92 -14.03 26.35
CA ALA A 498 -6.07 -13.22 27.20
C ALA A 498 -6.26 -11.74 26.81
N GLY A 499 -7.47 -11.23 27.04
CA GLY A 499 -7.86 -9.82 27.26
C GLY A 499 -7.05 -8.65 26.68
N LEU A 500 -6.42 -8.76 25.53
CA LEU A 500 -5.68 -7.68 24.88
C LEU A 500 -6.46 -7.12 23.69
N ARG A 501 -7.16 -6.01 23.90
CA ARG A 501 -7.60 -5.14 22.82
C ARG A 501 -6.36 -4.51 22.17
N ILE A 502 -5.97 -5.04 21.02
CA ILE A 502 -4.99 -4.38 20.16
C ILE A 502 -5.73 -3.29 19.40
N ILE A 503 -5.48 -2.04 19.79
CA ILE A 503 -5.87 -0.86 19.01
C ILE A 503 -5.07 -0.93 17.71
N GLN A 504 -5.74 -1.11 16.58
CA GLN A 504 -5.11 -1.00 15.27
C GLN A 504 -4.84 0.49 14.98
N PRO A 505 -3.63 0.85 14.53
CA PRO A 505 -3.44 2.12 13.87
C PRO A 505 -4.08 2.06 12.47
N TYR A 506 -4.89 3.07 12.15
CA TYR A 506 -5.52 3.32 10.85
C TYR A 506 -4.48 3.54 9.74
#